data_144758b5224171045cd7f96d584f53d3
#
_entry.id   144758b5224171045cd7f96d584f53d3
#
_cell.length_a   1.000
_cell.length_b   1.000
_cell.length_c   1.000
_cell.angle_alpha   90.00
_cell.angle_beta   90.00
_cell.angle_gamma   90.00
#
_symmetry.space_group_name_H-M   'P 1'
#
loop_
_entity.id
_entity.type
_entity.pdbx_description
1 polymer ?
#
loop_
_entity_poly.entity_id
_entity_poly.type
_entity_poly.pdbx_seq_one_letter_code
_entity_poly.pdbx_strand_id
1 'polypeptide(L)'
;MKYVGKDMDNTMQSLQIIPGVGPKLAKLFSGIGIKSIVDLKKKNPEELYSKICADQGIQVDRCVLYVCKSSIYFAETENPDPDKLKWWYWKDKH
;
A
#
# COMPACT_ATOMS: atom_id res chain seq x y z
N MET A 1 22.46 -11.43 10.13
CA MET A 1 23.03 -11.09 9.48
C MET A 1 22.80 -10.52 8.18
N LYS A 2 23.40 -10.95 7.19
CA LYS A 2 23.23 -10.36 5.89
C LYS A 2 21.82 -10.44 5.39
N TYR A 3 21.03 -11.33 5.93
CA TYR A 3 19.65 -11.45 5.44
C TYR A 3 18.72 -10.41 6.01
N VAL A 4 19.10 -9.78 7.11
CA VAL A 4 18.24 -8.78 7.71
C VAL A 4 18.01 -7.60 6.76
N GLY A 5 19.07 -7.06 6.19
CA GLY A 5 18.93 -5.97 5.24
C GLY A 5 18.25 -6.40 3.97
N LYS A 6 18.56 -7.60 3.51
CA LYS A 6 17.93 -8.12 2.30
C LYS A 6 16.44 -8.31 2.48
N ASP A 7 16.04 -8.81 3.65
CA ASP A 7 14.62 -9.01 3.92
C ASP A 7 13.85 -7.69 3.87
N MET A 8 14.43 -6.64 4.41
CA MET A 8 13.81 -5.32 4.35
C MET A 8 13.72 -4.82 2.92
N ASP A 9 14.80 -4.97 2.17
CA ASP A 9 14.81 -4.55 0.77
C ASP A 9 13.78 -5.32 -0.03
N ASN A 10 13.69 -6.63 0.20
CA ASN A 10 12.72 -7.47 -0.50
C ASN A 10 11.29 -7.07 -0.16
N THR A 11 11.05 -6.73 1.09
CA THR A 11 9.72 -6.27 1.52
C THR A 11 9.32 -5.03 0.76
N MET A 12 10.20 -4.04 0.67
CA MET A 12 9.90 -2.80 -0.04
C MET A 12 9.73 -3.06 -1.53
N GLN A 13 10.59 -3.91 -2.12
CA GLN A 13 10.48 -4.22 -3.52
C GLN A 13 9.18 -4.96 -3.82
N SER A 14 8.77 -5.86 -2.93
CA SER A 14 7.53 -6.60 -3.10
C SER A 14 6.34 -5.65 -3.16
N LEU A 15 6.30 -4.64 -2.31
CA LEU A 15 5.22 -3.66 -2.33
C LEU A 15 5.29 -2.77 -3.55
N GLN A 16 6.48 -2.49 -4.05
CA GLN A 16 6.64 -1.59 -5.19
C GLN A 16 6.22 -2.20 -6.51
N ILE A 17 5.98 -3.49 -6.59
CA ILE A 17 5.42 -4.07 -7.82
C ILE A 17 3.96 -3.66 -8.00
N ILE A 18 3.31 -3.17 -6.94
CA ILE A 18 1.97 -2.63 -7.07
C ILE A 18 2.05 -1.31 -7.83
N PRO A 19 1.33 -1.17 -8.95
CA PRO A 19 1.36 0.09 -9.68
C PRO A 19 0.94 1.26 -8.79
N GLY A 20 1.71 2.34 -8.83
CA GLY A 20 1.43 3.51 -8.01
C GLY A 20 2.09 3.51 -6.64
N VAL A 21 2.70 2.39 -6.24
CA VAL A 21 3.41 2.32 -4.97
C VAL A 21 4.90 2.44 -5.22
N GLY A 22 5.45 3.60 -4.90
CA GLY A 22 6.89 3.82 -4.97
C GLY A 22 7.54 3.59 -3.62
N PRO A 23 8.84 3.92 -3.50
CA PRO A 23 9.57 3.70 -2.24
C PRO A 23 8.95 4.42 -1.05
N LYS A 24 8.42 5.62 -1.26
CA LYS A 24 7.82 6.38 -0.18
C LYS A 24 6.57 5.69 0.38
N LEU A 25 5.69 5.23 -0.49
CA LEU A 25 4.46 4.55 -0.06
C LEU A 25 4.77 3.18 0.53
N ALA A 26 5.74 2.48 -0.05
CA ALA A 26 6.16 1.20 0.51
C ALA A 26 6.67 1.38 1.94
N LYS A 27 7.37 2.48 2.20
CA LYS A 27 7.86 2.78 3.54
C LYS A 27 6.70 3.08 4.49
N LEU A 28 5.69 3.81 4.03
CA LEU A 28 4.51 4.10 4.85
C LEU A 28 3.78 2.82 5.23
N PHE A 29 3.60 1.91 4.28
CA PHE A 29 2.99 0.63 4.56
C PHE A 29 3.82 -0.18 5.56
N SER A 30 5.12 -0.21 5.36
CA SER A 30 6.01 -0.94 6.26
C SER A 30 5.89 -0.42 7.70
N GLY A 31 5.72 0.88 7.86
CA GLY A 31 5.59 1.50 9.18
C GLY A 31 4.37 1.06 9.95
N ILE A 32 3.34 0.57 9.27
CA ILE A 32 2.13 0.10 9.93
C ILE A 32 1.97 -1.42 9.87
N GLY A 33 3.06 -2.12 9.54
CA GLY A 33 3.05 -3.57 9.55
C GLY A 33 2.68 -4.24 8.25
N ILE A 34 2.48 -3.48 7.18
CA ILE A 34 2.22 -4.04 5.86
C ILE A 34 3.56 -4.25 5.17
N LYS A 35 4.01 -5.47 5.12
CA LYS A 35 5.34 -5.79 4.62
C LYS A 35 5.33 -6.60 3.34
N SER A 36 4.16 -7.04 2.89
CA SER A 36 4.05 -7.79 1.66
C SER A 36 2.65 -7.61 1.08
N ILE A 37 2.49 -8.06 -0.17
CA ILE A 37 1.19 -7.98 -0.83
C ILE A 37 0.15 -8.80 -0.06
N VAL A 38 0.57 -9.93 0.49
CA VAL A 38 -0.34 -10.79 1.26
C VAL A 38 -0.94 -10.02 2.45
N ASP A 39 -0.15 -9.15 3.05
CA ASP A 39 -0.62 -8.38 4.20
C ASP A 39 -1.73 -7.40 3.85
N LEU A 40 -1.89 -7.07 2.57
CA LEU A 40 -2.95 -6.17 2.12
C LEU A 40 -4.29 -6.87 1.94
N LYS A 41 -4.27 -8.20 1.83
CA LYS A 41 -5.52 -8.94 1.60
C LYS A 41 -6.46 -8.80 2.79
N LYS A 42 -7.72 -8.57 2.50
CA LYS A 42 -8.77 -8.46 3.52
C LYS A 42 -8.60 -7.27 4.47
N LYS A 43 -7.79 -6.31 4.08
CA LYS A 43 -7.62 -5.10 4.89
C LYS A 43 -8.64 -4.05 4.48
N ASN A 44 -8.97 -3.18 5.44
CA ASN A 44 -9.85 -2.05 5.17
C ASN A 44 -8.99 -0.85 4.80
N PRO A 45 -9.18 -0.24 3.61
CA PRO A 45 -8.32 0.86 3.18
C PRO A 45 -8.39 2.08 4.10
N GLU A 46 -9.56 2.35 4.67
CA GLU A 46 -9.69 3.49 5.57
C GLU A 46 -8.96 3.26 6.89
N GLU A 47 -8.95 2.02 7.37
CA GLU A 47 -8.15 1.68 8.54
C GLU A 47 -6.68 1.83 8.26
N LEU A 48 -6.22 1.38 7.09
CA LEU A 48 -4.81 1.52 6.73
C LEU A 48 -4.43 2.99 6.66
N TYR A 49 -5.28 3.80 6.06
CA TYR A 49 -5.04 5.24 5.97
C TYR A 49 -4.95 5.86 7.36
N SER A 50 -5.87 5.50 8.25
CA SER A 50 -5.87 6.02 9.63
C SER A 50 -4.60 5.62 10.36
N LYS A 51 -4.15 4.39 10.18
CA LYS A 51 -2.92 3.93 10.83
C LYS A 51 -1.71 4.66 10.30
N ILE A 52 -1.68 4.94 9.00
CA ILE A 52 -0.59 5.71 8.40
C ILE A 52 -0.57 7.12 8.98
N CYS A 53 -1.72 7.76 9.08
CA CYS A 53 -1.80 9.09 9.68
C CYS A 53 -1.31 9.09 11.13
N ALA A 54 -1.71 8.09 11.89
CA ALA A 54 -1.29 7.98 13.28
C ALA A 54 0.22 7.75 13.38
N ASP A 55 0.77 6.90 12.50
CA ASP A 55 2.19 6.61 12.50
C ASP A 55 3.02 7.85 12.15
N GLN A 56 2.53 8.65 11.21
CA GLN A 56 3.22 9.85 10.78
C GLN A 56 2.96 11.05 11.69
N GLY A 57 1.96 10.98 12.54
CA GLY A 57 1.61 12.08 13.43
C GLY A 57 0.93 13.25 12.73
N ILE A 58 0.48 13.07 11.51
CA ILE A 58 -0.22 14.09 10.74
C ILE A 58 -1.27 13.42 9.88
N GLN A 59 -2.19 14.23 9.33
CA GLN A 59 -3.11 13.74 8.34
C GLN A 59 -2.42 13.79 6.98
N VAL A 60 -2.08 12.63 6.44
CA VAL A 60 -1.40 12.57 5.15
C VAL A 60 -2.39 12.84 4.01
N ASP A 61 -1.86 13.11 2.82
CA ASP A 61 -2.66 13.41 1.64
C ASP A 61 -3.67 12.29 1.40
N ARG A 62 -4.90 12.68 1.05
CA ARG A 62 -5.95 11.69 0.81
C ARG A 62 -5.68 10.78 -0.37
N CYS A 63 -4.78 11.16 -1.28
CA CYS A 63 -4.42 10.24 -2.35
C CYS A 63 -3.82 8.95 -1.79
N VAL A 64 -3.26 8.99 -0.59
CA VAL A 64 -2.76 7.78 0.08
C VAL A 64 -3.91 6.82 0.36
N LEU A 65 -5.08 7.33 0.73
CA LEU A 65 -6.27 6.49 0.92
C LEU A 65 -6.63 5.78 -0.39
N TYR A 66 -6.59 6.50 -1.50
CA TYR A 66 -6.94 5.92 -2.80
C TYR A 66 -5.90 4.90 -3.23
N VAL A 67 -4.63 5.15 -2.92
CA VAL A 67 -3.57 4.16 -3.15
C VAL A 67 -3.80 2.91 -2.30
N CYS A 68 -4.26 3.08 -1.07
CA CYS A 68 -4.62 1.93 -0.24
C CYS A 68 -5.71 1.09 -0.91
N LYS A 69 -6.72 1.75 -1.46
CA LYS A 69 -7.80 1.05 -2.15
C LYS A 69 -7.29 0.28 -3.37
N SER A 70 -6.48 0.93 -4.21
CA SER A 70 -5.95 0.27 -5.40
C SER A 70 -4.99 -0.85 -5.03
N SER A 71 -4.22 -0.68 -3.97
CA SER A 71 -3.26 -1.69 -3.53
C SER A 71 -3.97 -2.94 -3.00
N ILE A 72 -5.03 -2.76 -2.23
CA ILE A 72 -5.81 -3.89 -1.73
C ILE A 72 -6.48 -4.60 -2.91
N TYR A 73 -7.02 -3.84 -3.85
CA TYR A 73 -7.60 -4.42 -5.05
C TYR A 73 -6.58 -5.27 -5.79
N PHE A 74 -5.37 -4.74 -5.97
CA PHE A 74 -4.29 -5.47 -6.64
C PHE A 74 -3.97 -6.78 -5.90
N ALA A 75 -3.91 -6.71 -4.57
CA ALA A 75 -3.55 -7.87 -3.76
C ALA A 75 -4.61 -8.96 -3.81
N GLU A 76 -5.88 -8.57 -3.95
CA GLU A 76 -7.00 -9.51 -3.88
C GLU A 76 -7.49 -9.99 -5.26
N THR A 77 -6.95 -9.42 -6.33
CA THR A 77 -7.43 -9.72 -7.67
C THR A 77 -6.33 -10.43 -8.46
N GLU A 78 -6.67 -11.61 -9.01
CA GLU A 78 -5.71 -12.40 -9.74
C GLU A 78 -5.29 -11.72 -11.04
N ASN A 79 -6.24 -11.15 -11.77
CA ASN A 79 -5.97 -10.43 -13.01
C ASN A 79 -6.52 -9.02 -12.91
N PRO A 80 -5.78 -8.11 -12.23
CA PRO A 80 -6.32 -6.77 -11.98
C PRO A 80 -6.49 -5.97 -13.26
N ASP A 81 -7.58 -5.21 -13.29
CA ASP A 81 -7.86 -4.28 -14.37
C ASP A 81 -6.88 -3.12 -14.27
N PRO A 82 -6.08 -2.84 -15.32
CA PRO A 82 -5.10 -1.75 -15.25
C PRO A 82 -5.70 -0.40 -14.90
N ASP A 83 -6.93 -0.12 -15.32
CA ASP A 83 -7.58 1.15 -15.01
C ASP A 83 -7.87 1.28 -13.52
N LYS A 84 -8.16 0.16 -12.86
CA LYS A 84 -8.45 0.17 -11.43
C LYS A 84 -7.19 0.20 -10.58
N LEU A 85 -6.02 0.09 -11.17
CA LEU A 85 -4.76 0.20 -10.45
C LEU A 85 -4.29 1.63 -10.33
N LYS A 86 -4.95 2.54 -11.02
CA LYS A 86 -4.63 3.96 -10.91
C LYS A 86 -5.35 4.52 -9.70
N TRP A 87 -4.61 5.21 -8.82
CA TRP A 87 -5.20 5.68 -7.58
C TRP A 87 -6.39 6.62 -7.82
N TRP A 88 -6.35 7.40 -8.90
CA TRP A 88 -7.42 8.36 -9.18
C TRP A 88 -8.71 7.69 -9.65
N TYR A 89 -8.65 6.41 -10.04
CA TYR A 89 -9.86 5.65 -10.33
C TYR A 89 -10.76 5.62 -9.10
N TRP A 90 -10.14 5.53 -7.91
CA TRP A 90 -10.87 5.40 -6.65
C TRP A 90 -11.27 6.74 -6.05
N LYS A 91 -10.82 7.84 -6.64
CA LYS A 91 -11.09 9.16 -6.11
C LYS A 91 -12.58 9.47 -6.04
N ASP A 92 -13.33 9.04 -7.04
CA ASP A 92 -14.78 9.27 -7.11
C ASP A 92 -15.59 8.03 -6.74
N LYS A 93 -14.96 6.99 -6.23
CA LYS A 93 -15.63 5.75 -5.84
C LYS A 93 -15.65 5.64 -4.33
N HIS A 94 -16.78 5.40 -3.76
CA HIS A 94 -16.88 5.32 -2.30
C HIS A 94 -17.29 3.96 -1.81
#